data_2f2a1ef4a4fdcbf8378af00cdd3d19ca
#
_entry.id   2f2a1ef4a4fdcbf8378af00cdd3d19ca
#
_cell.length_a   1.000
_cell.length_b   1.000
_cell.length_c   1.000
_cell.angle_alpha   90.00
_cell.angle_beta   90.00
_cell.angle_gamma   90.00
#
_symmetry.space_group_name_H-M   'P 1'
#
loop_
_entity.id
_entity.type
_entity.pdbx_description
1 polymer ?
#
loop_
_entity_poly.entity_id
_entity_poly.type
_entity_poly.pdbx_seq_one_letter_code
_entity_poly.pdbx_strand_id
1 'polypeptide(L)'
;ELITNVSHDLKTPLTAIITYVDLLKQESITEEERAHYIDILDQKSARLKLLIEDLFEISKATSRTITLNLADVDLINLIQQVKLELSENIDSSDVYFRWHLPEEKIILSLDGQKTYRIFENLLVNITKYAMPGTRAYIGVKDAEACVSITMKNISASELNFNPSEITERFVRGDVSRNTE
;
A
#
# COMPACT_ATOMS: atom_id res chain seq x y z
N GLU A 1 9.05 10.73 17.51
CA GLU A 1 9.40 10.22 16.15
C GLU A 1 8.13 9.95 15.30
N LEU A 2 7.11 9.25 15.82
CA LEU A 2 5.87 8.92 15.10
C LEU A 2 5.16 10.17 14.53
N ILE A 3 4.89 11.16 15.37
CA ILE A 3 4.18 12.40 14.99
C ILE A 3 4.99 13.22 14.01
N THR A 4 6.30 13.19 14.09
CA THR A 4 7.21 13.94 13.21
C THR A 4 7.18 13.39 11.78
N ASN A 5 7.25 12.06 11.62
CA ASN A 5 7.22 11.41 10.30
C ASN A 5 5.85 11.58 9.62
N VAL A 6 4.76 11.40 10.35
CA VAL A 6 3.39 11.62 9.85
C VAL A 6 3.21 13.08 9.41
N SER A 7 3.68 14.03 10.24
CA SER A 7 3.58 15.46 9.91
C SER A 7 4.34 15.82 8.64
N HIS A 8 5.52 15.24 8.43
CA HIS A 8 6.30 15.43 7.21
C HIS A 8 5.60 14.84 5.98
N ASP A 9 5.06 13.61 6.10
CA ASP A 9 4.38 12.92 5.01
C ASP A 9 3.07 13.59 4.58
N LEU A 10 2.36 14.24 5.52
CA LEU A 10 1.19 15.05 5.23
C LEU A 10 1.57 16.41 4.64
N LYS A 11 2.68 17.01 5.09
CA LYS A 11 3.12 18.35 4.64
C LYS A 11 3.51 18.34 3.16
N THR A 12 4.17 17.28 2.68
CA THR A 12 4.65 17.19 1.30
C THR A 12 3.52 17.31 0.26
N PRO A 13 2.49 16.45 0.26
CA PRO A 13 1.39 16.58 -0.69
C PRO A 13 0.58 17.86 -0.47
N LEU A 14 0.42 18.33 0.77
CA LEU A 14 -0.28 19.57 1.07
C LEU A 14 0.44 20.79 0.50
N THR A 15 1.77 20.85 0.64
CA THR A 15 2.57 21.94 0.04
C THR A 15 2.45 21.94 -1.48
N ALA A 16 2.52 20.76 -2.11
CA ALA A 16 2.32 20.65 -3.56
C ALA A 16 0.92 21.15 -3.98
N ILE A 17 -0.14 20.76 -3.28
CA ILE A 17 -1.50 21.24 -3.54
C ILE A 17 -1.57 22.78 -3.49
N ILE A 18 -1.01 23.38 -2.44
CA ILE A 18 -1.01 24.86 -2.30
C ILE A 18 -0.25 25.50 -3.47
N THR A 19 0.93 24.97 -3.82
CA THR A 19 1.75 25.50 -4.92
C THR A 19 1.00 25.44 -6.26
N TYR A 20 0.37 24.31 -6.60
CA TYR A 20 -0.36 24.17 -7.88
C TYR A 20 -1.64 24.98 -7.91
N VAL A 21 -2.31 25.19 -6.77
CA VAL A 21 -3.43 26.12 -6.66
C VAL A 21 -2.96 27.55 -6.94
N ASP A 22 -1.80 27.96 -6.44
CA ASP A 22 -1.27 29.33 -6.68
C ASP A 22 -0.81 29.49 -8.14
N LEU A 23 -0.25 28.46 -8.76
CA LEU A 23 0.06 28.46 -10.19
C LEU A 23 -1.21 28.60 -11.05
N LEU A 24 -2.30 27.92 -10.70
CA LEU A 24 -3.59 28.01 -11.40
C LEU A 24 -4.24 29.40 -11.33
N LYS A 25 -3.87 30.24 -10.34
CA LYS A 25 -4.36 31.63 -10.24
C LYS A 25 -3.64 32.62 -11.15
N GLN A 26 -2.55 32.20 -11.78
CA GLN A 26 -1.80 33.07 -12.70
C GLN A 26 -2.59 33.28 -14.00
N GLU A 27 -2.64 34.53 -14.48
CA GLU A 27 -3.41 34.89 -15.69
C GLU A 27 -2.78 34.38 -16.99
N SER A 28 -1.49 34.02 -16.98
CA SER A 28 -0.70 33.68 -18.18
C SER A 28 -0.51 32.19 -18.42
N ILE A 29 -1.26 31.30 -17.74
CA ILE A 29 -1.14 29.85 -17.93
C ILE A 29 -1.90 29.39 -19.19
N THR A 30 -1.30 28.44 -19.91
CA THR A 30 -1.95 27.77 -21.03
C THR A 30 -3.01 26.75 -20.58
N GLU A 31 -3.92 26.37 -21.47
CA GLU A 31 -4.90 25.32 -21.16
C GLU A 31 -4.23 23.95 -20.92
N GLU A 32 -3.11 23.67 -21.56
CA GLU A 32 -2.33 22.45 -21.34
C GLU A 32 -1.69 22.43 -19.93
N GLU A 33 -1.10 23.54 -19.50
CA GLU A 33 -0.57 23.68 -18.14
C GLU A 33 -1.67 23.60 -17.10
N ARG A 34 -2.82 24.21 -17.37
CA ARG A 34 -3.99 24.13 -16.49
C ARG A 34 -4.46 22.69 -16.28
N ALA A 35 -4.61 21.93 -17.39
CA ALA A 35 -5.02 20.53 -17.31
C ALA A 35 -3.98 19.69 -16.56
N HIS A 36 -2.70 19.92 -16.81
CA HIS A 36 -1.61 19.23 -16.10
C HIS A 36 -1.60 19.53 -14.60
N TYR A 37 -1.79 20.79 -14.19
CA TYR A 37 -1.84 21.17 -12.77
C TYR A 37 -3.05 20.58 -12.05
N ILE A 38 -4.21 20.50 -12.74
CA ILE A 38 -5.40 19.83 -12.19
C ILE A 38 -5.15 18.34 -11.96
N ASP A 39 -4.49 17.65 -12.90
CA ASP A 39 -4.14 16.24 -12.75
C ASP A 39 -3.20 16.01 -11.55
N ILE A 40 -2.19 16.86 -11.38
CA ILE A 40 -1.31 16.80 -10.21
C ILE A 40 -2.08 17.03 -8.91
N LEU A 41 -3.01 17.99 -8.89
CA LEU A 41 -3.84 18.27 -7.73
C LEU A 41 -4.70 17.06 -7.35
N ASP A 42 -5.30 16.39 -8.33
CA ASP A 42 -6.08 15.17 -8.11
C ASP A 42 -5.22 14.08 -7.48
N GLN A 43 -4.05 13.79 -8.07
CA GLN A 43 -3.11 12.79 -7.55
C GLN A 43 -2.64 13.10 -6.12
N LYS A 44 -2.28 14.38 -5.82
CA LYS A 44 -1.80 14.77 -4.49
C LYS A 44 -2.92 14.75 -3.45
N SER A 45 -4.14 15.12 -3.86
CA SER A 45 -5.34 15.06 -2.99
C SER A 45 -5.72 13.62 -2.66
N ALA A 46 -5.73 12.73 -3.65
CA ALA A 46 -5.94 11.29 -3.43
C ALA A 46 -4.88 10.70 -2.49
N ARG A 47 -3.61 11.06 -2.67
CA ARG A 47 -2.53 10.64 -1.78
C ARG A 47 -2.71 11.13 -0.35
N LEU A 48 -3.08 12.40 -0.17
CA LEU A 48 -3.33 13.01 1.14
C LEU A 48 -4.50 12.31 1.85
N LYS A 49 -5.58 12.01 1.13
CA LYS A 49 -6.73 11.26 1.65
C LYS A 49 -6.29 9.91 2.22
N LEU A 50 -5.52 9.11 1.47
CA LEU A 50 -5.02 7.82 1.92
C LEU A 50 -4.16 7.93 3.19
N LEU A 51 -3.28 8.94 3.27
CA LEU A 51 -2.45 9.16 4.46
C LEU A 51 -3.29 9.50 5.70
N ILE A 52 -4.35 10.27 5.53
CA ILE A 52 -5.28 10.60 6.61
C ILE A 52 -6.06 9.36 7.05
N GLU A 53 -6.56 8.55 6.13
CA GLU A 53 -7.25 7.29 6.42
C GLU A 53 -6.34 6.32 7.18
N ASP A 54 -5.07 6.17 6.76
CA ASP A 54 -4.08 5.37 7.46
C ASP A 54 -3.83 5.87 8.89
N LEU A 55 -3.73 7.19 9.08
CA LEU A 55 -3.55 7.79 10.39
C LEU A 55 -4.75 7.51 11.32
N PHE A 56 -5.98 7.61 10.80
CA PHE A 56 -7.19 7.26 11.56
C PHE A 56 -7.21 5.78 11.95
N GLU A 57 -6.86 4.86 11.05
CA GLU A 57 -6.80 3.43 11.34
C GLU A 57 -5.76 3.13 12.43
N ILE A 58 -4.61 3.79 12.38
CA ILE A 58 -3.57 3.66 13.41
C ILE A 58 -4.05 4.21 14.76
N SER A 59 -4.71 5.37 14.75
CA SER A 59 -5.28 5.97 15.97
C SER A 59 -6.30 5.04 16.62
N LYS A 60 -7.20 4.43 15.84
CA LYS A 60 -8.16 3.42 16.32
C LYS A 60 -7.44 2.18 16.87
N ALA A 61 -6.39 1.71 16.20
CA ALA A 61 -5.61 0.56 16.65
C ALA A 61 -4.88 0.82 17.98
N THR A 62 -4.45 2.06 18.19
CA THR A 62 -3.75 2.46 19.43
C THR A 62 -4.71 2.57 20.61
N SER A 63 -5.92 3.06 20.37
CA SER A 63 -6.96 3.20 21.42
C SER A 63 -7.65 1.89 21.79
N ARG A 64 -7.22 0.74 21.26
CA ARG A 64 -7.85 -0.59 21.43
C ARG A 64 -9.36 -0.62 21.08
N THR A 65 -9.81 0.31 20.23
CA THR A 65 -11.21 0.44 19.82
C THR A 65 -11.49 -0.21 18.45
N ILE A 66 -10.56 -1.04 17.94
CA ILE A 66 -10.84 -1.79 16.73
C ILE A 66 -11.89 -2.86 17.04
N THR A 67 -13.10 -2.68 16.53
CA THR A 67 -14.08 -3.74 16.41
C THR A 67 -13.86 -4.44 15.09
N LEU A 68 -13.60 -5.75 15.14
CA LEU A 68 -13.53 -6.59 13.95
C LEU A 68 -14.94 -7.02 13.56
N ASN A 69 -15.29 -6.84 12.30
CA ASN A 69 -16.53 -7.38 11.72
C ASN A 69 -16.24 -8.77 11.13
N LEU A 70 -16.21 -9.78 12.00
CA LEU A 70 -15.89 -11.15 11.60
C LEU A 70 -17.07 -11.78 10.86
N ALA A 71 -16.76 -12.38 9.72
CA ALA A 71 -17.69 -13.17 8.89
C ALA A 71 -16.94 -14.34 8.26
N ASP A 72 -17.68 -15.33 7.78
CA ASP A 72 -17.10 -16.42 7.00
C ASP A 72 -16.67 -15.90 5.62
N VAL A 73 -15.36 -15.87 5.40
CA VAL A 73 -14.73 -15.34 4.18
C VAL A 73 -13.96 -16.45 3.48
N ASP A 74 -14.19 -16.60 2.18
CA ASP A 74 -13.35 -17.43 1.32
C ASP A 74 -12.03 -16.69 1.04
N LEU A 75 -10.97 -17.11 1.71
CA LEU A 75 -9.65 -16.50 1.61
C LEU A 75 -9.09 -16.55 0.19
N ILE A 76 -9.30 -17.65 -0.52
CA ILE A 76 -8.79 -17.82 -1.89
C ILE A 76 -9.47 -16.84 -2.84
N ASN A 77 -10.79 -16.73 -2.75
CA ASN A 77 -11.57 -15.78 -3.54
C ASN A 77 -11.16 -14.33 -3.24
N LEU A 78 -10.93 -13.98 -1.97
CA LEU A 78 -10.49 -12.65 -1.57
C LEU A 78 -9.11 -12.30 -2.18
N ILE A 79 -8.15 -13.22 -2.13
CA ILE A 79 -6.82 -13.02 -2.74
C ILE A 79 -6.94 -12.87 -4.27
N GLN A 80 -7.79 -13.66 -4.91
CA GLN A 80 -8.03 -13.57 -6.36
C GLN A 80 -8.68 -12.23 -6.75
N GLN A 81 -9.58 -11.72 -5.92
CA GLN A 81 -10.18 -10.39 -6.11
C GLN A 81 -9.10 -9.29 -6.04
N VAL A 82 -8.26 -9.28 -5.00
CA VAL A 82 -7.16 -8.30 -4.86
C VAL A 82 -6.21 -8.38 -6.07
N LYS A 83 -5.86 -9.61 -6.50
CA LYS A 83 -5.02 -9.83 -7.69
C LYS A 83 -5.66 -9.22 -8.95
N LEU A 84 -6.96 -9.38 -9.14
CA LEU A 84 -7.68 -8.86 -10.31
C LEU A 84 -7.73 -7.33 -10.28
N GLU A 85 -8.04 -6.73 -9.14
CA GLU A 85 -8.11 -5.29 -8.98
C GLU A 85 -6.76 -4.58 -9.13
N LEU A 86 -5.67 -5.27 -8.76
CA LEU A 86 -4.30 -4.77 -8.93
C LEU A 86 -3.62 -5.23 -10.22
N SER A 87 -4.33 -5.82 -11.18
CA SER A 87 -3.74 -6.38 -12.40
C SER A 87 -2.89 -5.37 -13.17
N GLU A 88 -3.37 -4.15 -13.36
CA GLU A 88 -2.62 -3.07 -14.05
C GLU A 88 -1.32 -2.71 -13.31
N ASN A 89 -1.34 -2.64 -11.98
CA ASN A 89 -0.16 -2.36 -11.18
C ASN A 89 0.85 -3.52 -11.25
N ILE A 90 0.36 -4.76 -11.24
CA ILE A 90 1.17 -5.97 -11.33
C ILE A 90 1.83 -6.04 -12.71
N ASP A 91 1.08 -5.84 -13.79
CA ASP A 91 1.56 -5.95 -15.17
C ASP A 91 2.56 -4.83 -15.51
N SER A 92 2.40 -3.65 -14.93
CA SER A 92 3.32 -2.51 -15.13
C SER A 92 4.58 -2.54 -14.26
N SER A 93 4.69 -3.47 -13.31
CA SER A 93 5.76 -3.47 -12.30
C SER A 93 7.07 -4.12 -12.73
N ASP A 94 7.14 -4.74 -13.93
CA ASP A 94 8.28 -5.56 -14.39
C ASP A 94 8.70 -6.67 -13.39
N VAL A 95 7.76 -7.18 -12.57
CA VAL A 95 7.95 -8.27 -11.61
C VAL A 95 7.11 -9.47 -12.02
N TYR A 96 7.74 -10.65 -12.06
CA TYR A 96 7.06 -11.88 -12.47
C TYR A 96 6.37 -12.55 -11.28
N PHE A 97 5.07 -12.32 -11.09
CA PHE A 97 4.29 -12.91 -10.01
C PHE A 97 4.04 -14.41 -10.25
N ARG A 98 4.29 -15.23 -9.24
CA ARG A 98 4.06 -16.68 -9.20
C ARG A 98 3.07 -17.00 -8.08
N TRP A 99 1.88 -17.39 -8.47
CA TRP A 99 0.76 -17.69 -7.58
C TRP A 99 0.67 -19.19 -7.33
N HIS A 100 0.68 -19.58 -6.05
CA HIS A 100 0.54 -20.97 -5.59
C HIS A 100 -0.65 -20.99 -4.63
N LEU A 101 -1.86 -20.90 -5.20
CA LEU A 101 -3.10 -20.90 -4.46
C LEU A 101 -3.78 -22.27 -4.61
N PRO A 102 -4.32 -22.85 -3.53
CA PRO A 102 -5.18 -24.03 -3.61
C PRO A 102 -6.37 -23.80 -4.54
N GLU A 103 -6.84 -24.86 -5.21
CA GLU A 103 -8.07 -24.80 -5.99
C GLU A 103 -9.31 -24.85 -5.07
N GLU A 104 -9.18 -25.49 -3.91
CA GLU A 104 -10.23 -25.59 -2.91
C GLU A 104 -10.41 -24.29 -2.14
N LYS A 105 -11.67 -24.02 -1.76
CA LYS A 105 -12.02 -22.88 -0.92
C LYS A 105 -11.45 -23.05 0.49
N ILE A 106 -10.95 -21.98 1.05
CA ILE A 106 -10.54 -21.93 2.46
C ILE A 106 -11.43 -20.89 3.15
N ILE A 107 -12.39 -21.36 3.92
CA ILE A 107 -13.32 -20.50 4.66
C ILE A 107 -12.76 -20.23 6.05
N LEU A 108 -12.56 -18.94 6.37
CA LEU A 108 -12.06 -18.49 7.66
C LEU A 108 -12.96 -17.38 8.21
N SER A 109 -13.07 -17.33 9.54
CA SER A 109 -13.75 -16.22 10.23
C SER A 109 -12.83 -15.01 10.28
N LEU A 110 -13.02 -14.06 9.35
CA LEU A 110 -12.15 -12.89 9.12
C LEU A 110 -12.98 -11.61 8.96
N ASP A 111 -12.36 -10.47 9.23
CA ASP A 111 -12.84 -9.18 8.74
C ASP A 111 -12.40 -9.01 7.28
N GLY A 112 -13.32 -9.22 6.33
CA GLY A 112 -13.02 -9.24 4.89
C GLY A 112 -12.40 -7.94 4.40
N GLN A 113 -12.88 -6.77 4.86
CA GLN A 113 -12.33 -5.47 4.44
C GLN A 113 -10.90 -5.26 4.94
N LYS A 114 -10.63 -5.58 6.20
CA LYS A 114 -9.30 -5.43 6.77
C LYS A 114 -8.30 -6.43 6.18
N THR A 115 -8.75 -7.66 5.95
CA THR A 115 -7.94 -8.70 5.31
C THR A 115 -7.64 -8.34 3.86
N TYR A 116 -8.62 -7.84 3.10
CA TYR A 116 -8.41 -7.30 1.75
C TYR A 116 -7.32 -6.22 1.74
N ARG A 117 -7.41 -5.23 2.64
CA ARG A 117 -6.46 -4.12 2.73
C ARG A 117 -5.03 -4.59 3.09
N ILE A 118 -4.89 -5.65 3.89
CA ILE A 118 -3.58 -6.27 4.17
C ILE A 118 -2.96 -6.80 2.88
N PHE A 119 -3.71 -7.57 2.09
CA PHE A 119 -3.20 -8.11 0.82
C PHE A 119 -2.91 -7.02 -0.21
N GLU A 120 -3.80 -6.05 -0.35
CA GLU A 120 -3.61 -4.88 -1.22
C GLU A 120 -2.30 -4.17 -0.89
N ASN A 121 -2.07 -3.81 0.38
CA ASN A 121 -0.87 -3.13 0.82
C ASN A 121 0.40 -3.96 0.55
N LEU A 122 0.37 -5.26 0.82
CA LEU A 122 1.52 -6.13 0.60
C LEU A 122 1.82 -6.30 -0.89
N LEU A 123 0.82 -6.46 -1.74
CA LEU A 123 1.01 -6.58 -3.19
C LEU A 123 1.49 -5.27 -3.80
N VAL A 124 0.92 -4.13 -3.41
CA VAL A 124 1.39 -2.80 -3.84
C VAL A 124 2.83 -2.55 -3.37
N ASN A 125 3.22 -3.01 -2.20
CA ASN A 125 4.62 -2.92 -1.77
C ASN A 125 5.55 -3.75 -2.66
N ILE A 126 5.14 -4.95 -3.05
CA ILE A 126 5.91 -5.78 -3.99
C ILE A 126 6.08 -5.06 -5.33
N THR A 127 5.00 -4.51 -5.91
CA THR A 127 5.10 -3.80 -7.20
C THR A 127 6.01 -2.58 -7.16
N LYS A 128 6.12 -1.91 -6.00
CA LYS A 128 6.92 -0.68 -5.84
C LYS A 128 8.38 -0.92 -5.48
N TYR A 129 8.65 -1.97 -4.69
CA TYR A 129 9.97 -2.14 -4.06
C TYR A 129 10.69 -3.41 -4.46
N ALA A 130 10.06 -4.33 -5.19
CA ALA A 130 10.77 -5.49 -5.71
C ALA A 130 11.72 -5.07 -6.84
N MET A 131 12.82 -5.80 -6.96
CA MET A 131 13.80 -5.60 -8.03
C MET A 131 13.17 -5.97 -9.38
N PRO A 132 13.17 -5.08 -10.38
CA PRO A 132 12.68 -5.36 -11.71
C PRO A 132 13.30 -6.62 -12.33
N GLY A 133 12.55 -7.34 -13.16
CA GLY A 133 13.01 -8.57 -13.80
C GLY A 133 13.12 -9.79 -12.87
N THR A 134 12.71 -9.68 -11.60
CA THR A 134 12.74 -10.78 -10.63
C THR A 134 11.37 -11.42 -10.41
N ARG A 135 11.32 -12.48 -9.59
CA ARG A 135 10.08 -13.20 -9.28
C ARG A 135 9.56 -12.82 -7.89
N ALA A 136 8.25 -12.61 -7.80
CA ALA A 136 7.52 -12.56 -6.54
C ALA A 136 6.67 -13.83 -6.40
N TYR A 137 6.71 -14.47 -5.24
CA TYR A 137 5.98 -15.70 -4.95
C TYR A 137 4.90 -15.42 -3.92
N ILE A 138 3.67 -15.75 -4.25
CA ILE A 138 2.51 -15.67 -3.35
C ILE A 138 1.96 -17.08 -3.19
N GLY A 139 1.97 -17.60 -1.98
CA GLY A 139 1.50 -18.95 -1.70
C GLY A 139 0.60 -19.02 -0.48
N VAL A 140 -0.42 -19.86 -0.57
CA VAL A 140 -1.30 -20.23 0.53
C VAL A 140 -1.18 -21.74 0.76
N LYS A 141 -1.00 -22.12 2.02
CA LYS A 141 -1.01 -23.52 2.44
C LYS A 141 -2.00 -23.68 3.58
N ASP A 142 -2.94 -24.58 3.39
CA ASP A 142 -3.81 -25.05 4.47
C ASP A 142 -3.06 -26.17 5.23
N ALA A 143 -2.88 -25.97 6.53
CA ALA A 143 -2.30 -26.93 7.44
C ALA A 143 -3.32 -27.19 8.54
N GLU A 144 -3.35 -28.40 9.10
CA GLU A 144 -4.40 -28.87 10.04
C GLU A 144 -4.78 -27.89 11.16
N ALA A 145 -3.82 -27.05 11.61
CA ALA A 145 -4.03 -26.11 12.71
C ALA A 145 -4.07 -24.64 12.30
N CYS A 146 -3.63 -24.30 11.08
CA CYS A 146 -3.58 -22.91 10.62
C CYS A 146 -3.43 -22.82 9.10
N VAL A 147 -3.85 -21.70 8.54
CA VAL A 147 -3.58 -21.34 7.15
C VAL A 147 -2.33 -20.46 7.10
N SER A 148 -1.33 -20.90 6.33
CA SER A 148 -0.09 -20.14 6.15
C SER A 148 -0.11 -19.41 4.81
N ILE A 149 0.13 -18.10 4.88
CA ILE A 149 0.24 -17.25 3.70
C ILE A 149 1.69 -16.78 3.59
N THR A 150 2.30 -16.98 2.44
CA THR A 150 3.68 -16.62 2.19
C THR A 150 3.76 -15.66 1.01
N MET A 151 4.44 -14.53 1.21
CA MET A 151 4.80 -13.60 0.15
C MET A 151 6.30 -13.38 0.16
N LYS A 152 6.97 -13.59 -1.00
CA LYS A 152 8.43 -13.49 -1.12
C LYS A 152 8.77 -12.72 -2.39
N ASN A 153 9.66 -11.75 -2.26
CA ASN A 153 10.23 -11.01 -3.38
C ASN A 153 11.69 -10.64 -3.08
N ILE A 154 12.43 -10.25 -4.10
CA ILE A 154 13.77 -9.67 -3.95
C ILE A 154 13.59 -8.16 -3.93
N SER A 155 14.13 -7.49 -2.90
CA SER A 155 14.09 -6.03 -2.79
C SER A 155 15.06 -5.37 -3.78
N ALA A 156 14.64 -4.26 -4.38
CA ALA A 156 15.51 -3.43 -5.23
C ALA A 156 16.60 -2.71 -4.43
N SER A 157 16.38 -2.48 -3.13
CA SER A 157 17.31 -1.83 -2.21
C SER A 157 17.73 -2.79 -1.10
N GLU A 158 18.92 -2.60 -0.55
CA GLU A 158 19.36 -3.33 0.63
C GLU A 158 18.46 -3.00 1.82
N LEU A 159 18.06 -4.05 2.54
CA LEU A 159 17.23 -3.91 3.74
C LEU A 159 18.13 -3.82 4.97
N ASN A 160 18.51 -2.59 5.33
CA ASN A 160 19.43 -2.29 6.44
C ASN A 160 18.68 -2.06 7.77
N PHE A 161 17.63 -2.85 8.04
CA PHE A 161 16.87 -2.77 9.29
C PHE A 161 16.70 -4.15 9.92
N ASN A 162 16.52 -4.16 11.23
CA ASN A 162 16.27 -5.39 11.94
C ASN A 162 14.86 -5.91 11.59
N PRO A 163 14.68 -7.19 11.22
CA PRO A 163 13.37 -7.75 10.88
C PRO A 163 12.28 -7.52 11.93
N SER A 164 12.63 -7.42 13.22
CA SER A 164 11.68 -7.09 14.29
C SER A 164 11.12 -5.67 14.21
N GLU A 165 11.84 -4.75 13.55
CA GLU A 165 11.42 -3.35 13.40
C GLU A 165 10.38 -3.16 12.31
N ILE A 166 10.26 -4.08 11.34
CA ILE A 166 9.29 -4.00 10.23
C ILE A 166 7.85 -3.97 10.74
N THR A 167 7.58 -4.64 11.83
CA THR A 167 6.25 -4.67 12.47
C THR A 167 6.00 -3.46 13.35
N GLU A 168 7.03 -2.65 13.61
CA GLU A 168 6.86 -1.38 14.30
C GLU A 168 6.27 -0.35 13.35
N ARG A 169 5.45 0.53 13.90
CA ARG A 169 4.71 1.52 13.12
C ARG A 169 5.66 2.56 12.54
N PHE A 170 5.49 2.89 11.25
CA PHE A 170 6.24 3.94 10.54
C PHE A 170 7.75 3.70 10.38
N VAL A 171 8.22 2.47 10.50
CA VAL A 171 9.56 2.10 10.09
C VAL A 171 9.60 2.05 8.55
N ARG A 172 10.52 2.81 7.97
CA ARG A 172 10.82 2.79 6.54
C ARG A 172 12.21 2.22 6.34
N GLY A 173 12.31 1.22 5.49
CA GLY A 173 13.59 0.60 5.13
C GLY A 173 14.50 1.49 4.26
N ASP A 174 14.02 2.65 3.82
CA ASP A 174 14.74 3.51 2.88
C ASP A 174 15.15 4.82 3.55
N VAL A 175 16.41 4.92 3.94
CA VAL A 175 17.03 6.15 4.49
C VAL A 175 17.40 7.15 3.37
N SER A 176 17.34 6.72 2.09
CA SER A 176 17.89 7.48 0.96
C SER A 176 16.95 8.52 0.33
N ARG A 177 15.69 8.65 0.78
CA ARG A 177 14.73 9.62 0.23
C ARG A 177 14.58 10.91 1.03
N ASN A 178 15.65 11.37 1.68
CA ASN A 178 15.70 12.72 2.26
C ASN A 178 16.28 13.78 1.31
N THR A 179 16.39 13.47 0.02
CA THR A 179 16.86 14.45 -0.98
C THR A 179 16.08 14.24 -2.27
N GLU A 180 14.91 14.91 -2.38
CA GLU A 180 14.45 15.64 -3.57
C GLU A 180 13.07 16.24 -3.30
#